data_da3c3e255486ca147febfd0000715ba4
#
_entry.id   da3c3e255486ca147febfd0000715ba4
#
_cell.length_a   1.000
_cell.length_b   1.000
_cell.length_c   1.000
_cell.angle_alpha   90.00
_cell.angle_beta   90.00
_cell.angle_gamma   90.00
#
_symmetry.space_group_name_H-M   'P 1'
#
loop_
_entity.id
_entity.type
_entity.pdbx_description
1 polymer ?
#
loop_
_entity_poly.entity_id
_entity_poly.type
_entity_poly.pdbx_seq_one_letter_code
_entity_poly.pdbx_strand_id
1 'polypeptide(L)'
;LTAYCYTGSYDYPSPTITGSVGRDIALIDEVIGVKICISDHRYAGITRKELTKLAAAARVAGLVGNKPGVVHIHMGSGKKGLKEVFKILEKTDIPVKTFRPTHARNNLKDMMKLTKMGGYVDFTASPPSGCAAMMKEFMAEAPDGSVTMSSDSNGSMPVWNEKNELI
;
A
#
# COMPACT_ATOMS: atom_id res chain seq x y z
N LEU A 1 -16.97 2.57 -17.51
CA LEU A 1 -16.05 2.85 -16.41
C LEU A 1 -15.08 1.67 -16.28
N THR A 2 -13.77 1.93 -16.34
CA THR A 2 -12.76 0.90 -16.07
C THR A 2 -12.33 1.03 -14.60
N ALA A 3 -12.34 -0.09 -13.86
CA ALA A 3 -11.93 -0.16 -12.49
C ALA A 3 -10.83 -1.21 -12.33
N TYR A 4 -9.86 -0.93 -11.47
CA TYR A 4 -8.84 -1.89 -11.05
C TYR A 4 -8.91 -2.08 -9.55
N CYS A 5 -8.50 -3.25 -9.07
CA CYS A 5 -8.53 -3.59 -7.66
C CYS A 5 -7.26 -4.33 -7.20
N TYR A 6 -7.17 -4.50 -5.91
CA TYR A 6 -6.16 -5.34 -5.26
C TYR A 6 -6.86 -6.54 -4.64
N THR A 7 -6.27 -7.74 -4.77
CA THR A 7 -6.63 -8.88 -3.91
C THR A 7 -6.05 -8.67 -2.50
N GLY A 8 -6.44 -9.49 -1.55
CA GLY A 8 -5.97 -9.38 -0.18
C GLY A 8 -6.80 -8.45 0.69
N SER A 9 -6.31 -8.19 1.88
CA SER A 9 -6.96 -7.33 2.88
C SER A 9 -5.93 -6.76 3.86
N TYR A 10 -6.36 -6.52 5.12
CA TYR A 10 -5.45 -6.16 6.20
C TYR A 10 -4.64 -7.35 6.73
N ASP A 11 -5.12 -8.57 6.51
CA ASP A 11 -4.58 -9.78 7.12
C ASP A 11 -3.54 -10.49 6.25
N TYR A 12 -2.73 -11.31 6.91
CA TYR A 12 -1.85 -12.28 6.28
C TYR A 12 -1.98 -13.63 7.00
N PRO A 13 -2.14 -14.78 6.32
CA PRO A 13 -2.19 -14.89 4.84
C PRO A 13 -3.30 -14.08 4.20
N SER A 14 -2.98 -13.41 3.08
CA SER A 14 -3.95 -12.56 2.39
C SER A 14 -5.11 -13.40 1.85
N PRO A 15 -6.38 -13.01 2.08
CA PRO A 15 -7.52 -13.65 1.45
C PRO A 15 -7.43 -13.48 -0.07
N THR A 16 -7.82 -14.52 -0.80
CA THR A 16 -7.70 -14.60 -2.26
C THR A 16 -8.96 -15.17 -2.88
N ILE A 17 -9.20 -14.85 -4.15
CA ILE A 17 -10.37 -15.31 -4.91
C ILE A 17 -10.10 -16.70 -5.51
N THR A 18 -8.90 -16.91 -6.05
CA THR A 18 -8.53 -18.12 -6.79
C THR A 18 -7.62 -19.08 -6.00
N GLY A 19 -7.38 -18.80 -4.72
CA GLY A 19 -6.56 -19.62 -3.82
C GLY A 19 -5.09 -19.17 -3.71
N SER A 20 -4.64 -18.18 -4.49
CA SER A 20 -3.34 -17.54 -4.26
C SER A 20 -3.27 -16.15 -4.86
N VAL A 21 -2.48 -15.26 -4.24
CA VAL A 21 -2.24 -13.89 -4.72
C VAL A 21 -1.71 -13.89 -6.16
N GLY A 22 -0.79 -14.81 -6.47
CA GLY A 22 -0.23 -14.90 -7.82
C GLY A 22 -1.29 -15.26 -8.87
N ARG A 23 -2.20 -16.19 -8.56
CA ARG A 23 -3.28 -16.56 -9.47
C ARG A 23 -4.31 -15.44 -9.62
N ASP A 24 -4.67 -14.75 -8.54
CA ASP A 24 -5.58 -13.62 -8.63
C ASP A 24 -5.03 -12.54 -9.57
N ILE A 25 -3.76 -12.15 -9.39
CA ILE A 25 -3.13 -11.14 -10.24
C ILE A 25 -2.98 -11.62 -11.69
N ALA A 26 -2.60 -12.88 -11.91
CA ALA A 26 -2.35 -13.37 -13.26
C ALA A 26 -3.64 -13.61 -14.08
N LEU A 27 -4.72 -14.06 -13.43
CA LEU A 27 -5.91 -14.58 -14.10
C LEU A 27 -7.12 -13.63 -14.09
N ILE A 28 -7.18 -12.65 -13.17
CA ILE A 28 -8.29 -11.71 -13.07
C ILE A 28 -7.82 -10.37 -13.62
N ASP A 29 -8.37 -9.92 -14.73
CA ASP A 29 -7.89 -8.76 -15.48
C ASP A 29 -7.83 -7.48 -14.65
N GLU A 30 -8.79 -7.25 -13.78
CA GLU A 30 -8.88 -6.06 -12.93
C GLU A 30 -7.93 -6.10 -11.73
N VAL A 31 -7.41 -7.28 -11.35
CA VAL A 31 -6.51 -7.41 -10.19
C VAL A 31 -5.08 -7.07 -10.59
N ILE A 32 -4.58 -5.93 -10.10
CA ILE A 32 -3.26 -5.38 -10.47
C ILE A 32 -2.19 -5.54 -9.38
N GLY A 33 -2.54 -6.10 -8.23
CA GLY A 33 -1.63 -6.28 -7.11
C GLY A 33 -2.33 -6.85 -5.89
N VAL A 34 -1.66 -6.82 -4.75
CA VAL A 34 -2.18 -7.30 -3.47
C VAL A 34 -2.17 -6.19 -2.43
N LYS A 35 -3.23 -6.10 -1.61
CA LYS A 35 -3.31 -5.21 -0.44
C LYS A 35 -2.89 -5.95 0.81
N ILE A 36 -2.13 -5.25 1.67
CA ILE A 36 -1.82 -5.64 3.03
C ILE A 36 -1.82 -4.43 3.96
N CYS A 37 -1.77 -4.70 5.26
CA CYS A 37 -1.57 -3.69 6.29
C CYS A 37 -0.26 -3.94 7.03
N ILE A 38 0.51 -2.89 7.31
CA ILE A 38 1.69 -2.98 8.17
C ILE A 38 1.75 -1.79 9.14
N SER A 39 2.42 -2.00 10.27
CA SER A 39 2.63 -0.97 11.30
C SER A 39 1.32 -0.34 11.81
N ASP A 40 0.27 -1.13 11.91
CA ASP A 40 -1.07 -0.74 12.33
C ASP A 40 -1.53 -1.57 13.54
N HIS A 41 -2.36 -0.97 14.39
CA HIS A 41 -2.88 -1.63 15.60
C HIS A 41 -3.89 -2.75 15.29
N ARG A 42 -4.48 -2.76 14.09
CA ARG A 42 -5.47 -3.75 13.65
C ARG A 42 -4.86 -5.05 13.14
N TYR A 43 -3.52 -5.13 13.12
CA TYR A 43 -2.83 -6.27 12.53
C TYR A 43 -1.64 -6.73 13.38
N ALA A 44 -1.54 -8.02 13.62
CA ALA A 44 -0.48 -8.61 14.43
C ALA A 44 0.94 -8.53 13.82
N GLY A 45 1.02 -8.25 12.53
CA GLY A 45 2.27 -8.05 11.80
C GLY A 45 2.61 -9.21 10.87
N ILE A 46 3.05 -8.86 9.66
CA ILE A 46 3.68 -9.78 8.72
C ILE A 46 5.19 -9.84 9.01
N THR A 47 5.77 -11.02 8.98
CA THR A 47 7.22 -11.17 9.11
C THR A 47 7.91 -10.75 7.81
N ARG A 48 9.19 -10.37 7.89
CA ARG A 48 9.99 -10.05 6.71
C ARG A 48 9.99 -11.18 5.68
N LYS A 49 10.12 -12.44 6.12
CA LYS A 49 10.13 -13.61 5.23
C LYS A 49 8.80 -13.75 4.47
N GLU A 50 7.70 -13.55 5.14
CA GLU A 50 6.35 -13.59 4.53
C GLU A 50 6.15 -12.43 3.56
N LEU A 51 6.50 -11.20 3.96
CA LEU A 51 6.41 -10.03 3.09
C LEU A 51 7.30 -10.18 1.84
N THR A 52 8.49 -10.77 1.97
CA THR A 52 9.35 -11.08 0.84
C THR A 52 8.68 -12.05 -0.13
N LYS A 53 8.10 -13.15 0.38
CA LYS A 53 7.40 -14.11 -0.45
C LYS A 53 6.17 -13.51 -1.16
N LEU A 54 5.41 -12.70 -0.44
CA LEU A 54 4.25 -11.99 -0.97
C LEU A 54 4.65 -11.04 -2.11
N ALA A 55 5.67 -10.24 -1.89
CA ALA A 55 6.18 -9.28 -2.88
C ALA A 55 6.73 -9.98 -4.12
N ALA A 56 7.46 -11.07 -3.95
CA ALA A 56 7.95 -11.90 -5.05
C ALA A 56 6.79 -12.51 -5.86
N ALA A 57 5.78 -13.07 -5.18
CA ALA A 57 4.61 -13.66 -5.82
C ALA A 57 3.81 -12.60 -6.63
N ALA A 58 3.56 -11.45 -6.04
CA ALA A 58 2.87 -10.35 -6.71
C ALA A 58 3.66 -9.86 -7.95
N ARG A 59 4.97 -9.66 -7.79
CA ARG A 59 5.86 -9.23 -8.88
C ARG A 59 5.87 -10.21 -10.05
N VAL A 60 6.09 -11.50 -9.78
CA VAL A 60 6.13 -12.55 -10.82
C VAL A 60 4.78 -12.62 -11.55
N ALA A 61 3.67 -12.63 -10.80
CA ALA A 61 2.35 -12.66 -11.41
C ALA A 61 2.05 -11.42 -12.26
N GLY A 62 2.52 -10.23 -11.83
CA GLY A 62 2.43 -9.03 -12.63
C GLY A 62 3.20 -9.13 -13.94
N LEU A 63 4.42 -9.68 -13.93
CA LEU A 63 5.21 -9.90 -15.13
C LEU A 63 4.52 -10.88 -16.09
N VAL A 64 3.97 -11.98 -15.58
CA VAL A 64 3.24 -12.98 -16.39
C VAL A 64 1.95 -12.40 -16.96
N GLY A 65 1.20 -11.63 -16.17
CA GLY A 65 -0.08 -11.03 -16.56
C GLY A 65 0.04 -9.69 -17.28
N ASN A 66 1.27 -9.19 -17.53
CA ASN A 66 1.52 -7.84 -18.06
C ASN A 66 0.82 -6.74 -17.24
N LYS A 67 0.95 -6.83 -15.93
CA LYS A 67 0.33 -5.93 -14.93
C LYS A 67 1.37 -5.39 -13.96
N PRO A 68 1.06 -4.36 -13.17
CA PRO A 68 1.99 -3.79 -12.18
C PRO A 68 2.56 -4.80 -11.18
N GLY A 69 1.75 -5.74 -10.68
CA GLY A 69 2.17 -6.75 -9.70
C GLY A 69 2.73 -6.15 -8.43
N VAL A 70 2.00 -5.21 -7.83
CA VAL A 70 2.46 -4.42 -6.67
C VAL A 70 1.88 -4.93 -5.35
N VAL A 71 2.57 -4.58 -4.26
CA VAL A 71 2.09 -4.72 -2.89
C VAL A 71 1.64 -3.34 -2.42
N HIS A 72 0.33 -3.12 -2.37
CA HIS A 72 -0.29 -1.92 -1.82
C HIS A 72 -0.33 -2.03 -0.30
N ILE A 73 0.30 -1.10 0.39
CA ILE A 73 0.51 -1.17 1.83
C ILE A 73 -0.29 -0.08 2.53
N HIS A 74 -1.31 -0.50 3.29
CA HIS A 74 -1.92 0.39 4.29
C HIS A 74 -0.90 0.64 5.41
N MET A 75 -0.46 1.87 5.55
CA MET A 75 0.45 2.29 6.61
C MET A 75 -0.31 2.80 7.83
N GLY A 76 -0.22 2.06 8.94
CA GLY A 76 -0.62 2.59 10.23
C GLY A 76 0.41 3.56 10.83
N SER A 77 0.09 4.09 12.01
CA SER A 77 0.96 4.96 12.80
C SER A 77 1.88 4.21 13.76
N GLY A 78 2.05 2.90 13.58
CA GLY A 78 2.84 2.06 14.45
C GLY A 78 4.34 2.34 14.37
N LYS A 79 5.07 2.00 15.43
CA LYS A 79 6.49 2.32 15.61
C LYS A 79 7.44 1.69 14.60
N LYS A 80 7.04 0.60 13.94
CA LYS A 80 7.92 -0.14 13.02
C LYS A 80 8.06 0.52 11.64
N GLY A 81 7.08 1.31 11.22
CA GLY A 81 7.09 1.96 9.91
C GLY A 81 7.35 0.98 8.77
N LEU A 82 8.17 1.37 7.81
CA LEU A 82 8.61 0.56 6.65
C LEU A 82 9.89 -0.26 6.91
N LYS A 83 10.28 -0.45 8.17
CA LYS A 83 11.56 -1.12 8.52
C LYS A 83 11.77 -2.46 7.80
N GLU A 84 10.74 -3.30 7.71
CA GLU A 84 10.89 -4.62 7.06
C GLU A 84 10.95 -4.50 5.53
N VAL A 85 10.28 -3.51 4.94
CA VAL A 85 10.42 -3.19 3.51
C VAL A 85 11.87 -2.79 3.19
N PHE A 86 12.46 -1.89 3.96
CA PHE A 86 13.86 -1.49 3.74
C PHE A 86 14.84 -2.64 3.85
N LYS A 87 14.62 -3.56 4.81
CA LYS A 87 15.47 -4.76 4.93
C LYS A 87 15.30 -5.73 3.76
N ILE A 88 14.10 -5.80 3.15
CA ILE A 88 13.88 -6.58 1.94
C ILE A 88 14.66 -5.96 0.79
N LEU A 89 14.54 -4.65 0.60
CA LEU A 89 15.24 -3.92 -0.46
C LEU A 89 16.78 -4.01 -0.34
N GLU A 90 17.29 -4.08 0.88
CA GLU A 90 18.73 -4.26 1.15
C GLU A 90 19.24 -5.68 0.83
N LYS A 91 18.39 -6.70 1.01
CA LYS A 91 18.80 -8.11 1.01
C LYS A 91 18.29 -8.94 -0.16
N THR A 92 17.53 -8.34 -1.07
CA THR A 92 16.93 -9.02 -2.23
C THR A 92 16.95 -8.10 -3.45
N ASP A 93 16.74 -8.70 -4.62
CA ASP A 93 16.62 -7.96 -5.89
C ASP A 93 15.17 -7.51 -6.20
N ILE A 94 14.27 -7.54 -5.21
CA ILE A 94 12.90 -7.06 -5.40
C ILE A 94 12.94 -5.55 -5.62
N PRO A 95 12.43 -5.04 -6.75
CA PRO A 95 12.48 -3.61 -7.04
C PRO A 95 11.67 -2.79 -6.03
N VAL A 96 12.19 -1.62 -5.64
CA VAL A 96 11.51 -0.69 -4.72
C VAL A 96 10.09 -0.35 -5.20
N LYS A 97 9.88 -0.25 -6.50
CA LYS A 97 8.59 0.02 -7.14
C LYS A 97 7.53 -1.05 -6.90
N THR A 98 7.89 -2.22 -6.39
CA THR A 98 6.94 -3.26 -5.99
C THR A 98 6.11 -2.83 -4.79
N PHE A 99 6.65 -1.99 -3.91
CA PHE A 99 5.99 -1.54 -2.69
C PHE A 99 5.29 -0.20 -2.90
N ARG A 100 4.00 -0.11 -2.56
CA ARG A 100 3.13 1.07 -2.74
C ARG A 100 2.45 1.44 -1.41
N PRO A 101 3.17 2.09 -0.48
CA PRO A 101 2.54 2.51 0.77
C PRO A 101 1.60 3.70 0.55
N THR A 102 0.41 3.61 1.15
CA THR A 102 -0.56 4.71 1.28
C THR A 102 -0.57 5.25 2.72
N HIS A 103 -1.31 6.33 2.96
CA HIS A 103 -1.33 7.08 4.22
C HIS A 103 0.05 7.64 4.61
N ALA A 104 0.75 8.22 3.64
CA ALA A 104 2.13 8.70 3.80
C ALA A 104 2.33 9.64 5.00
N ARG A 105 1.31 10.40 5.38
CA ARG A 105 1.33 11.30 6.56
C ARG A 105 1.63 10.58 7.88
N ASN A 106 1.36 9.29 7.98
CA ASN A 106 1.59 8.52 9.20
C ASN A 106 3.08 8.27 9.48
N ASN A 107 3.94 8.36 8.45
CA ASN A 107 5.39 8.18 8.61
C ASN A 107 6.18 8.87 7.48
N LEU A 108 6.19 10.19 7.47
CA LEU A 108 6.83 11.01 6.43
C LEU A 108 8.31 10.68 6.22
N LYS A 109 9.04 10.34 7.30
CA LYS A 109 10.47 10.01 7.23
C LYS A 109 10.72 8.77 6.37
N ASP A 110 10.00 7.68 6.63
CA ASP A 110 10.15 6.45 5.86
C ASP A 110 9.66 6.62 4.42
N MET A 111 8.58 7.38 4.23
CA MET A 111 8.05 7.68 2.89
C MET A 111 9.06 8.48 2.07
N MET A 112 9.67 9.51 2.65
CA MET A 112 10.73 10.30 1.98
C MET A 112 11.93 9.40 1.63
N LYS A 113 12.34 8.53 2.53
CA LYS A 113 13.41 7.57 2.26
C LYS A 113 13.06 6.65 1.08
N LEU A 114 11.82 6.14 1.04
CA LEU A 114 11.36 5.25 -0.03
C LEU A 114 11.34 5.97 -1.39
N THR A 115 10.85 7.21 -1.45
CA THR A 115 10.83 7.99 -2.70
C THR A 115 12.24 8.28 -3.21
N LYS A 116 13.19 8.62 -2.33
CA LYS A 116 14.60 8.83 -2.69
C LYS A 116 15.31 7.56 -3.19
N MET A 117 14.76 6.38 -2.90
CA MET A 117 15.18 5.09 -3.48
C MET A 117 14.51 4.79 -4.83
N GLY A 118 13.68 5.67 -5.36
CA GLY A 118 12.91 5.50 -6.61
C GLY A 118 11.56 4.81 -6.43
N GLY A 119 11.06 4.73 -5.19
CA GLY A 119 9.73 4.23 -4.87
C GLY A 119 8.64 5.29 -5.07
N TYR A 120 7.41 4.88 -4.81
CA TYR A 120 6.23 5.75 -4.87
C TYR A 120 5.47 5.67 -3.56
N VAL A 121 4.85 6.78 -3.19
CA VAL A 121 4.03 6.88 -1.98
C VAL A 121 2.70 7.55 -2.31
N ASP A 122 1.69 7.26 -1.50
CA ASP A 122 0.36 7.82 -1.66
C ASP A 122 -0.07 8.60 -0.41
N PHE A 123 -0.61 9.80 -0.64
CA PHE A 123 -1.24 10.61 0.38
C PHE A 123 -2.75 10.45 0.34
N THR A 124 -3.34 10.06 1.45
CA THR A 124 -4.78 10.05 1.61
C THR A 124 -5.28 11.45 1.91
N ALA A 125 -6.24 11.94 1.13
CA ALA A 125 -6.79 13.29 1.26
C ALA A 125 -7.74 13.48 2.46
N SER A 126 -7.92 12.49 3.29
CA SER A 126 -8.81 12.53 4.46
C SER A 126 -8.02 12.55 5.79
N PRO A 127 -8.35 13.44 6.74
CA PRO A 127 -9.15 14.63 6.56
C PRO A 127 -8.42 15.68 5.67
N PRO A 128 -9.14 16.48 4.88
CA PRO A 128 -8.50 17.40 3.93
C PRO A 128 -7.70 18.50 4.61
N SER A 129 -8.07 18.89 5.83
CA SER A 129 -7.37 19.94 6.60
C SER A 129 -5.92 19.53 6.89
N GLY A 130 -4.99 20.35 6.46
CA GLY A 130 -3.56 20.15 6.63
C GLY A 130 -2.91 19.14 5.67
N CYS A 131 -3.68 18.27 5.00
CA CYS A 131 -3.12 17.30 4.06
C CYS A 131 -2.44 17.98 2.86
N ALA A 132 -3.07 18.98 2.29
CA ALA A 132 -2.53 19.72 1.14
C ALA A 132 -1.22 20.44 1.46
N ALA A 133 -1.13 21.11 2.61
CA ALA A 133 0.10 21.78 3.05
C ALA A 133 1.24 20.78 3.26
N MET A 134 0.97 19.69 4.00
CA MET A 134 1.94 18.63 4.27
C MET A 134 2.41 17.95 2.97
N MET A 135 1.50 17.68 2.05
CA MET A 135 1.84 17.08 0.75
C MET A 135 2.72 18.01 -0.07
N LYS A 136 2.41 19.33 -0.09
CA LYS A 136 3.21 20.33 -0.77
C LYS A 136 4.63 20.41 -0.21
N GLU A 137 4.79 20.42 1.11
CA GLU A 137 6.10 20.40 1.78
C GLU A 137 6.87 19.11 1.43
N PHE A 138 6.20 17.98 1.49
CA PHE A 138 6.80 16.69 1.14
C PHE A 138 7.27 16.64 -0.32
N MET A 139 6.43 17.12 -1.26
CA MET A 139 6.75 17.15 -2.69
C MET A 139 7.90 18.12 -3.03
N ALA A 140 8.15 19.14 -2.22
CA ALA A 140 9.29 20.03 -2.42
C ALA A 140 10.66 19.33 -2.25
N GLU A 141 10.69 18.22 -1.54
CA GLU A 141 11.90 17.43 -1.28
C GLU A 141 11.92 16.07 -1.99
N ALA A 142 10.75 15.56 -2.38
CA ALA A 142 10.60 14.26 -3.03
C ALA A 142 10.94 14.34 -4.52
N PRO A 143 11.46 13.27 -5.13
CA PRO A 143 11.65 13.21 -6.58
C PRO A 143 10.34 13.41 -7.34
N ASP A 144 10.39 14.11 -8.47
CA ASP A 144 9.22 14.37 -9.31
C ASP A 144 8.50 13.08 -9.70
N GLY A 145 7.16 13.11 -9.65
CA GLY A 145 6.30 11.99 -9.99
C GLY A 145 6.29 10.82 -9.00
N SER A 146 6.97 10.95 -7.84
CA SER A 146 7.02 9.90 -6.81
C SER A 146 5.83 9.88 -5.85
N VAL A 147 4.97 10.88 -5.91
CA VAL A 147 3.84 11.09 -4.99
C VAL A 147 2.52 10.99 -5.75
N THR A 148 1.57 10.25 -5.20
CA THR A 148 0.17 10.20 -5.63
C THR A 148 -0.74 10.63 -4.50
N MET A 149 -2.00 10.88 -4.82
CA MET A 149 -3.05 11.20 -3.86
C MET A 149 -4.28 10.35 -4.13
N SER A 150 -4.89 9.84 -3.06
CA SER A 150 -6.14 9.09 -3.09
C SER A 150 -7.15 9.66 -2.11
N SER A 151 -8.44 9.40 -2.33
CA SER A 151 -9.50 9.86 -1.44
C SER A 151 -9.69 8.95 -0.23
N ASP A 152 -9.35 7.67 -0.35
CA ASP A 152 -9.77 6.61 0.58
C ASP A 152 -11.29 6.61 0.80
N SER A 153 -12.02 7.01 -0.24
CA SER A 153 -13.47 7.12 -0.27
C SER A 153 -14.11 5.73 -0.10
N ASN A 154 -15.23 5.65 0.59
CA ASN A 154 -15.87 4.41 1.01
C ASN A 154 -14.96 3.49 1.86
N GLY A 155 -13.96 4.06 2.50
CA GLY A 155 -13.17 3.36 3.51
C GLY A 155 -14.03 2.90 4.68
N SER A 156 -13.46 2.10 5.56
CA SER A 156 -14.14 1.43 6.67
C SER A 156 -14.52 2.35 7.86
N MET A 157 -14.79 3.63 7.61
CA MET A 157 -15.23 4.58 8.64
C MET A 157 -16.74 4.81 8.49
N PRO A 158 -17.58 4.08 9.24
CA PRO A 158 -19.02 4.32 9.22
C PRO A 158 -19.31 5.72 9.76
N VAL A 159 -20.16 6.45 9.06
CA VAL A 159 -20.69 7.73 9.55
C VAL A 159 -22.09 7.48 10.07
N TRP A 160 -22.31 7.87 11.31
CA TRP A 160 -23.58 7.72 12.00
C TRP A 160 -24.24 9.08 12.18
N ASN A 161 -25.53 9.17 11.92
CA ASN A 161 -26.29 10.38 12.23
C ASN A 161 -26.61 10.48 13.72
N GLU A 162 -27.25 11.58 14.12
CA GLU A 162 -27.66 11.83 15.52
C GLU A 162 -28.65 10.78 16.06
N LYS A 163 -29.29 10.01 15.21
CA LYS A 163 -30.22 8.92 15.55
C LYS A 163 -29.55 7.55 15.61
N ASN A 164 -28.21 7.47 15.50
CA ASN A 164 -27.46 6.23 15.39
C ASN A 164 -27.80 5.38 14.15
N GLU A 165 -28.23 6.01 13.06
CA GLU A 165 -28.43 5.34 11.78
C GLU A 165 -27.19 5.55 10.90
N LEU A 166 -26.78 4.49 10.19
CA LEU A 166 -25.67 4.56 9.24
C LEU A 166 -26.08 5.39 8.02
N ILE A 167 -25.25 6.38 7.63
CA ILE A 167 -25.48 7.26 6.49
C ILE A 167 -24.32 7.21 5.50
#